data_575979ec1136fe9bfaf37f4e3442af19
#
_entry.id   575979ec1136fe9bfaf37f4e3442af19
#
_cell.length_a   1.000
_cell.length_b   1.000
_cell.length_c   1.000
_cell.angle_alpha   90.00
_cell.angle_beta   90.00
_cell.angle_gamma   90.00
#
_symmetry.space_group_name_H-M   'P 1'
#
loop_
_entity.id
_entity.type
_entity.pdbx_description
1 polymer ?
#
loop_
_entity_poly.entity_id
_entity_poly.type
_entity_poly.pdbx_seq_one_letter_code
_entity_poly.pdbx_strand_id
1 'polypeptide(L)'
;MKISVIIPVYNAEKYIKKAVASVLQFQEVTEVLLIDDGSKDKSLEICSSLSQNHPEIKVLTHSNNQNRGVSASRNLGIENATQEFITFLDADDYWLPNRFDAEREIFKDPKIDGVFGALSTEFISEQGKAEYLNKFGNHGLTTVNFAAEGKKIFHNLVAEPNTFGSSFSLIALTIRKTAISNPTLRLSPQLSIGEDKEFIIRLAYNKHLKTGIIDTPVANRTAHDYNSITKIPNYSGNAFNHQAMLYKSLYLWANNEKNFPLQTKKLFKLKYLSARIASKTGIKKYMLFAGYTLINPTLLKTRYRYFALKHNKHL
;
A
#
# COMPACT_ATOMS: atom_id res chain seq x y z
N MET A 1 -4.03 9.62 22.41
CA MET A 1 -3.19 9.24 21.25
C MET A 1 -2.47 10.48 20.75
N LYS A 2 -1.16 10.37 20.46
CA LYS A 2 -0.41 11.42 19.72
C LYS A 2 0.13 10.79 18.44
N ILE A 3 -0.13 11.43 17.31
CA ILE A 3 0.04 10.83 15.97
C ILE A 3 0.98 11.67 15.13
N SER A 4 1.97 11.01 14.52
CA SER A 4 2.73 11.54 13.38
C SER A 4 2.07 11.11 12.07
N VAL A 5 1.70 12.06 11.24
CA VAL A 5 1.16 11.81 9.90
C VAL A 5 2.26 11.98 8.87
N ILE A 6 2.46 10.98 8.02
CA ILE A 6 3.47 10.98 6.96
C ILE A 6 2.78 11.16 5.62
N ILE A 7 3.10 12.25 4.92
CA ILE A 7 2.52 12.59 3.62
C ILE A 7 3.65 12.70 2.60
N PRO A 8 3.88 11.68 1.76
CA PRO A 8 4.77 11.79 0.62
C PRO A 8 4.17 12.73 -0.42
N VAL A 9 4.97 13.67 -0.91
CA VAL A 9 4.54 14.72 -1.85
C VAL A 9 5.37 14.65 -3.12
N TYR A 10 4.71 14.51 -4.28
CA TYR A 10 5.33 14.60 -5.58
C TYR A 10 4.36 15.14 -6.61
N ASN A 11 4.60 16.37 -7.09
CA ASN A 11 3.76 17.06 -8.08
C ASN A 11 2.27 17.09 -7.68
N ALA A 12 1.98 17.51 -6.45
CA ALA A 12 0.66 17.51 -5.82
C ALA A 12 0.13 18.92 -5.50
N GLU A 13 0.59 19.97 -6.22
CA GLU A 13 0.23 21.38 -5.94
C GLU A 13 -1.28 21.62 -5.86
N LYS A 14 -2.08 20.85 -6.63
CA LYS A 14 -3.54 20.96 -6.68
C LYS A 14 -4.25 20.35 -5.46
N TYR A 15 -3.61 19.41 -4.76
CA TYR A 15 -4.26 18.53 -3.81
C TYR A 15 -3.76 18.69 -2.37
N ILE A 16 -2.46 18.95 -2.19
CA ILE A 16 -1.78 18.91 -0.90
C ILE A 16 -2.45 19.78 0.17
N LYS A 17 -3.04 20.93 -0.19
CA LYS A 17 -3.75 21.78 0.77
C LYS A 17 -4.98 21.08 1.35
N LYS A 18 -5.78 20.37 0.51
CA LYS A 18 -6.95 19.59 0.95
C LYS A 18 -6.51 18.43 1.85
N ALA A 19 -5.47 17.72 1.46
CA ALA A 19 -4.90 16.63 2.25
C ALA A 19 -4.50 17.11 3.66
N VAL A 20 -3.68 18.16 3.74
CA VAL A 20 -3.21 18.72 5.02
C VAL A 20 -4.36 19.26 5.85
N ALA A 21 -5.32 20.01 5.26
CA ALA A 21 -6.48 20.52 5.99
C ALA A 21 -7.31 19.37 6.60
N SER A 22 -7.45 18.23 5.90
CA SER A 22 -8.16 17.08 6.43
C SER A 22 -7.47 16.42 7.62
N VAL A 23 -6.16 16.60 7.74
CA VAL A 23 -5.35 16.05 8.83
C VAL A 23 -5.39 16.95 10.06
N LEU A 24 -5.30 18.27 9.86
CA LEU A 24 -5.24 19.26 10.93
C LEU A 24 -6.54 19.41 11.72
N GLN A 25 -7.65 18.86 11.26
CA GLN A 25 -8.91 18.86 12.02
C GLN A 25 -8.88 17.96 13.28
N PHE A 26 -7.89 17.07 13.42
CA PHE A 26 -7.81 16.10 14.51
C PHE A 26 -6.83 16.52 15.59
N GLN A 27 -7.30 16.58 16.85
CA GLN A 27 -6.47 16.94 18.02
C GLN A 27 -5.37 15.92 18.31
N GLU A 28 -5.57 14.68 17.89
CA GLU A 28 -4.58 13.60 18.03
C GLU A 28 -3.36 13.81 17.13
N VAL A 29 -3.50 14.55 16.05
CA VAL A 29 -2.41 14.86 15.13
C VAL A 29 -1.57 15.98 15.72
N THR A 30 -0.39 15.63 16.19
CA THR A 30 0.56 16.57 16.82
C THR A 30 1.84 16.71 16.02
N GLU A 31 1.96 16.00 14.93
CA GLU A 31 3.09 16.09 13.99
C GLU A 31 2.63 15.68 12.57
N VAL A 32 2.94 16.52 11.59
CA VAL A 32 2.73 16.23 10.16
C VAL A 32 4.06 16.35 9.44
N LEU A 33 4.49 15.27 8.81
CA LEU A 33 5.72 15.19 8.03
C LEU A 33 5.36 15.22 6.55
N LEU A 34 5.60 16.34 5.89
CA LEU A 34 5.48 16.49 4.44
C LEU A 34 6.82 16.15 3.80
N ILE A 35 6.86 15.06 3.04
CA ILE A 35 8.12 14.57 2.45
C ILE A 35 8.09 14.88 0.95
N ASP A 36 8.71 15.97 0.54
CA ASP A 36 8.82 16.28 -0.89
C ASP A 36 9.83 15.37 -1.59
N ASP A 37 9.33 14.63 -2.57
CA ASP A 37 10.10 13.66 -3.36
C ASP A 37 10.65 14.28 -4.65
N GLY A 38 11.15 15.51 -4.59
CA GLY A 38 11.75 16.22 -5.71
C GLY A 38 10.71 16.73 -6.71
N SER A 39 9.61 17.33 -6.22
CA SER A 39 8.55 17.94 -7.03
C SER A 39 9.10 18.97 -8.02
N LYS A 40 8.43 19.10 -9.17
CA LYS A 40 8.77 20.04 -10.24
C LYS A 40 7.72 21.15 -10.40
N ASP A 41 6.62 21.03 -9.71
CA ASP A 41 5.55 22.02 -9.59
C ASP A 41 5.72 22.86 -8.30
N LYS A 42 4.68 23.57 -7.88
CA LYS A 42 4.70 24.42 -6.68
C LYS A 42 4.50 23.64 -5.36
N SER A 43 4.55 22.31 -5.37
CA SER A 43 4.28 21.49 -4.17
C SER A 43 5.20 21.86 -3.02
N LEU A 44 6.51 21.96 -3.24
CA LEU A 44 7.49 22.28 -2.19
C LEU A 44 7.27 23.70 -1.62
N GLU A 45 6.94 24.67 -2.46
CA GLU A 45 6.61 26.03 -2.04
C GLU A 45 5.37 26.05 -1.15
N ILE A 46 4.32 25.31 -1.54
CA ILE A 46 3.08 25.17 -0.77
C ILE A 46 3.36 24.47 0.57
N CYS A 47 4.14 23.39 0.59
CA CYS A 47 4.53 22.70 1.82
C CYS A 47 5.29 23.63 2.78
N SER A 48 6.22 24.44 2.25
CA SER A 48 6.98 25.41 3.05
C SER A 48 6.07 26.48 3.64
N SER A 49 5.12 27.00 2.86
CA SER A 49 4.13 27.96 3.35
C SER A 49 3.23 27.36 4.45
N LEU A 50 2.79 26.09 4.29
CA LEU A 50 2.00 25.40 5.31
C LEU A 50 2.79 25.24 6.62
N SER A 51 4.07 24.90 6.56
CA SER A 51 4.91 24.71 7.75
C SER A 51 5.19 26.04 8.50
N GLN A 52 5.18 27.17 7.81
CA GLN A 52 5.30 28.49 8.45
C GLN A 52 4.05 28.87 9.25
N ASN A 53 2.88 28.40 8.82
CA ASN A 53 1.60 28.74 9.45
C ASN A 53 1.15 27.71 10.50
N HIS A 54 1.74 26.52 10.51
CA HIS A 54 1.35 25.38 11.36
C HIS A 54 2.59 24.76 12.00
N PRO A 55 2.85 25.00 13.30
CA PRO A 55 4.08 24.55 13.98
C PRO A 55 4.20 23.03 14.07
N GLU A 56 3.10 22.30 13.95
CA GLU A 56 3.06 20.83 13.88
C GLU A 56 3.55 20.26 12.56
N ILE A 57 3.68 21.09 11.50
CA ILE A 57 4.10 20.66 10.17
C ILE A 57 5.61 20.80 10.00
N LYS A 58 6.27 19.73 9.58
CA LYS A 58 7.67 19.71 9.19
C LYS A 58 7.79 19.29 7.73
N VAL A 59 8.61 20.00 6.97
CA VAL A 59 8.93 19.64 5.58
C VAL A 59 10.29 18.95 5.54
N LEU A 60 10.34 17.79 4.89
CA LEU A 60 11.57 17.04 4.66
C LEU A 60 11.75 16.83 3.15
N THR A 61 13.01 16.75 2.72
CA THR A 61 13.37 16.46 1.33
C THR A 61 14.43 15.37 1.30
N HIS A 62 14.54 14.65 0.20
CA HIS A 62 15.68 13.76 -0.03
C HIS A 62 16.95 14.56 -0.36
N SER A 63 18.12 13.97 -0.11
CA SER A 63 19.40 14.59 -0.48
C SER A 63 19.39 15.02 -1.95
N ASN A 64 19.81 16.26 -2.20
CA ASN A 64 19.84 16.89 -3.53
C ASN A 64 18.46 17.01 -4.20
N ASN A 65 17.36 17.00 -3.43
CA ASN A 65 15.98 17.06 -3.94
C ASN A 65 15.70 16.04 -5.06
N GLN A 66 16.25 14.83 -4.94
CA GLN A 66 16.04 13.76 -5.91
C GLN A 66 14.74 13.03 -5.65
N ASN A 67 14.02 12.69 -6.72
CA ASN A 67 12.92 11.73 -6.62
C ASN A 67 13.47 10.33 -6.32
N ARG A 68 13.05 9.76 -5.19
CA ARG A 68 13.42 8.41 -4.72
C ARG A 68 12.23 7.47 -4.62
N GLY A 69 11.05 7.95 -4.94
CA GLY A 69 9.79 7.20 -4.93
C GLY A 69 9.11 7.17 -3.57
N VAL A 70 7.82 6.88 -3.61
CA VAL A 70 6.90 6.92 -2.46
C VAL A 70 7.35 6.07 -1.27
N SER A 71 7.94 4.89 -1.52
CA SER A 71 8.48 4.02 -0.46
C SER A 71 9.60 4.68 0.31
N ALA A 72 10.55 5.32 -0.39
CA ALA A 72 11.67 6.01 0.24
C ALA A 72 11.18 7.21 1.06
N SER A 73 10.20 7.96 0.53
CA SER A 73 9.61 9.09 1.22
C SER A 73 8.84 8.67 2.47
N ARG A 74 8.03 7.61 2.40
CA ARG A 74 7.36 7.06 3.59
C ARG A 74 8.38 6.55 4.63
N ASN A 75 9.46 5.90 4.20
CA ASN A 75 10.52 5.45 5.11
C ASN A 75 11.23 6.62 5.80
N LEU A 76 11.55 7.70 5.06
CA LEU A 76 12.13 8.91 5.63
C LEU A 76 11.18 9.52 6.68
N GLY A 77 9.88 9.52 6.41
CA GLY A 77 8.86 9.93 7.38
C GLY A 77 8.84 9.04 8.62
N ILE A 78 8.89 7.70 8.48
CA ILE A 78 8.94 6.77 9.62
C ILE A 78 10.17 7.03 10.50
N GLU A 79 11.33 7.31 9.90
CA GLU A 79 12.59 7.57 10.61
C GLU A 79 12.54 8.86 11.42
N ASN A 80 11.82 9.88 10.92
CA ASN A 80 11.72 11.21 11.54
C ASN A 80 10.46 11.39 12.41
N ALA A 81 9.49 10.47 12.36
CA ALA A 81 8.30 10.53 13.20
C ALA A 81 8.65 10.46 14.68
N THR A 82 8.09 11.35 15.51
CA THR A 82 8.41 11.45 16.94
C THR A 82 7.29 10.95 17.84
N GLN A 83 6.05 10.88 17.35
CA GLN A 83 4.88 10.56 18.18
C GLN A 83 4.70 9.05 18.42
N GLU A 84 3.80 8.70 19.33
CA GLU A 84 3.50 7.32 19.73
C GLU A 84 2.93 6.49 18.58
N PHE A 85 2.11 7.12 17.74
CA PHE A 85 1.47 6.47 16.59
C PHE A 85 1.92 7.10 15.28
N ILE A 86 1.95 6.29 14.24
CA ILE A 86 2.25 6.70 12.87
C ILE A 86 1.07 6.32 11.97
N THR A 87 0.72 7.20 11.07
CA THR A 87 -0.23 6.94 9.98
C THR A 87 0.25 7.62 8.70
N PHE A 88 -0.34 7.24 7.58
CA PHE A 88 0.03 7.73 6.25
C PHE A 88 -1.17 8.38 5.59
N LEU A 89 -0.91 9.36 4.74
CA LEU A 89 -1.89 9.93 3.83
C LEU A 89 -1.20 10.26 2.52
N ASP A 90 -1.78 9.89 1.39
CA ASP A 90 -1.27 10.30 0.09
C ASP A 90 -1.67 11.77 -0.18
N ALA A 91 -0.82 12.52 -0.87
CA ALA A 91 -0.97 13.97 -1.02
C ALA A 91 -2.21 14.38 -1.85
N ASP A 92 -2.81 13.45 -2.57
CA ASP A 92 -4.01 13.61 -3.38
C ASP A 92 -5.29 13.05 -2.70
N ASP A 93 -5.18 12.46 -1.50
CA ASP A 93 -6.26 11.86 -0.74
C ASP A 93 -6.64 12.73 0.49
N TYR A 94 -7.69 12.37 1.22
CA TYR A 94 -8.09 13.08 2.44
C TYR A 94 -8.85 12.21 3.43
N TRP A 95 -8.78 12.58 4.71
CA TRP A 95 -9.47 11.88 5.79
C TRP A 95 -10.88 12.44 6.04
N LEU A 96 -11.76 11.55 6.52
CA LEU A 96 -13.11 11.87 6.95
C LEU A 96 -13.18 12.10 8.46
N PRO A 97 -14.22 12.77 8.98
CA PRO A 97 -14.30 13.14 10.40
C PRO A 97 -14.24 11.96 11.39
N ASN A 98 -14.63 10.77 10.96
CA ASN A 98 -14.61 9.53 11.76
C ASN A 98 -13.29 8.77 11.69
N ARG A 99 -12.20 9.38 11.18
CA ARG A 99 -10.91 8.72 10.90
C ARG A 99 -10.32 7.94 12.07
N PHE A 100 -10.48 8.45 13.29
CA PHE A 100 -9.88 7.86 14.48
C PHE A 100 -10.90 7.32 15.50
N ASP A 101 -12.17 7.21 15.15
CA ASP A 101 -13.21 6.80 16.12
C ASP A 101 -12.96 5.37 16.65
N ALA A 102 -12.59 4.43 15.77
CA ALA A 102 -12.25 3.09 16.20
C ALA A 102 -10.88 3.04 16.92
N GLU A 103 -9.91 3.78 16.45
CA GLU A 103 -8.55 3.81 16.99
C GLU A 103 -8.53 4.29 18.45
N ARG A 104 -9.32 5.29 18.80
CA ARG A 104 -9.44 5.81 20.19
C ARG A 104 -9.81 4.73 21.20
N GLU A 105 -10.69 3.81 20.79
CA GLU A 105 -11.13 2.71 21.67
C GLU A 105 -10.20 1.52 21.59
N ILE A 106 -9.82 1.12 20.38
CA ILE A 106 -9.06 -0.13 20.17
C ILE A 106 -7.64 -0.02 20.75
N PHE A 107 -6.97 1.14 20.64
CA PHE A 107 -5.63 1.32 21.17
C PHE A 107 -5.55 1.47 22.70
N LYS A 108 -6.68 1.44 23.42
CA LYS A 108 -6.68 1.23 24.87
C LYS A 108 -6.11 -0.14 25.26
N ASP A 109 -6.20 -1.12 24.35
CA ASP A 109 -5.48 -2.40 24.50
C ASP A 109 -4.02 -2.24 24.01
N PRO A 110 -3.03 -2.33 24.91
CA PRO A 110 -1.62 -2.18 24.57
C PRO A 110 -1.08 -3.31 23.66
N LYS A 111 -1.80 -4.41 23.53
CA LYS A 111 -1.42 -5.52 22.64
C LYS A 111 -1.63 -5.20 21.16
N ILE A 112 -2.50 -4.24 20.85
CA ILE A 112 -2.80 -3.87 19.48
C ILE A 112 -1.68 -2.98 18.92
N ASP A 113 -1.01 -3.47 17.89
CA ASP A 113 0.05 -2.77 17.19
C ASP A 113 -0.46 -1.84 16.09
N GLY A 114 -1.59 -2.16 15.48
CA GLY A 114 -2.16 -1.36 14.40
C GLY A 114 -3.64 -1.60 14.15
N VAL A 115 -4.32 -0.55 13.69
CA VAL A 115 -5.76 -0.54 13.36
C VAL A 115 -5.93 0.00 11.95
N PHE A 116 -6.84 -0.58 11.17
CA PHE A 116 -7.14 -0.12 9.81
C PHE A 116 -8.64 -0.09 9.54
N GLY A 117 -9.06 0.83 8.66
CA GLY A 117 -10.45 1.05 8.29
C GLY A 117 -10.70 0.95 6.78
N ALA A 118 -11.92 1.28 6.39
CA ALA A 118 -12.38 1.32 5.01
C ALA A 118 -12.08 2.65 4.32
N LEU A 119 -11.94 2.61 3.00
CA LEU A 119 -11.87 3.77 2.13
C LEU A 119 -13.04 3.80 1.16
N SER A 120 -13.49 4.99 0.80
CA SER A 120 -14.23 5.23 -0.43
C SER A 120 -13.36 5.90 -1.50
N THR A 121 -13.96 6.19 -2.65
CA THR A 121 -13.29 6.87 -3.75
C THR A 121 -14.14 8.06 -4.19
N GLU A 122 -13.56 9.26 -4.19
CA GLU A 122 -14.12 10.46 -4.77
C GLU A 122 -13.63 10.59 -6.22
N PHE A 123 -14.58 10.72 -7.15
CA PHE A 123 -14.27 10.96 -8.57
C PHE A 123 -14.31 12.46 -8.85
N ILE A 124 -13.16 13.07 -9.15
CA ILE A 124 -13.06 14.52 -9.41
C ILE A 124 -12.96 14.86 -10.90
N SER A 125 -12.84 13.84 -11.76
CA SER A 125 -12.90 14.00 -13.22
C SER A 125 -13.59 12.79 -13.86
N GLU A 126 -14.24 12.98 -15.00
CA GLU A 126 -14.86 11.88 -15.75
C GLU A 126 -13.82 10.92 -16.31
N GLN A 127 -12.65 11.38 -16.72
CA GLN A 127 -11.56 10.53 -17.17
C GLN A 127 -11.02 9.69 -16.00
N GLY A 128 -10.72 10.30 -14.86
CA GLY A 128 -10.25 9.60 -13.65
C GLY A 128 -11.26 8.54 -13.21
N LYS A 129 -12.56 8.85 -13.23
CA LYS A 129 -13.65 7.90 -12.96
C LYS A 129 -13.62 6.71 -13.91
N ALA A 130 -13.58 6.97 -15.23
CA ALA A 130 -13.56 5.92 -16.24
C ALA A 130 -12.34 4.99 -16.09
N GLU A 131 -11.16 5.56 -15.90
CA GLU A 131 -9.92 4.81 -15.69
C GLU A 131 -9.96 3.99 -14.40
N TYR A 132 -10.46 4.57 -13.31
CA TYR A 132 -10.61 3.88 -12.03
C TYR A 132 -11.57 2.69 -12.13
N LEU A 133 -12.77 2.91 -12.70
CA LEU A 133 -13.78 1.85 -12.86
C LEU A 133 -13.29 0.73 -13.79
N ASN A 134 -12.57 1.06 -14.85
CA ASN A 134 -11.93 0.07 -15.73
C ASN A 134 -10.86 -0.75 -15.00
N LYS A 135 -10.11 -0.14 -14.09
CA LYS A 135 -9.03 -0.78 -13.35
C LYS A 135 -9.51 -1.65 -12.21
N PHE A 136 -10.42 -1.11 -11.39
CA PHE A 136 -10.81 -1.70 -10.09
C PHE A 136 -12.24 -2.20 -10.05
N GLY A 137 -13.07 -1.86 -11.05
CA GLY A 137 -14.50 -2.11 -11.01
C GLY A 137 -15.26 -1.12 -10.13
N ASN A 138 -16.57 -1.33 -10.01
CA ASN A 138 -17.44 -0.49 -9.17
C ASN A 138 -17.57 -1.11 -7.77
N HIS A 139 -16.59 -0.91 -6.94
CA HIS A 139 -16.62 -1.30 -5.52
C HIS A 139 -16.84 -0.04 -4.67
N GLY A 140 -17.90 -0.03 -3.87
CA GLY A 140 -18.24 1.11 -3.01
C GLY A 140 -17.15 1.43 -1.97
N LEU A 141 -16.55 0.38 -1.39
CA LEU A 141 -15.49 0.52 -0.39
C LEU A 141 -14.26 -0.31 -0.76
N THR A 142 -13.08 0.23 -0.47
CA THR A 142 -11.83 -0.52 -0.44
C THR A 142 -11.54 -0.92 1.00
N THR A 143 -11.79 -2.18 1.35
CA THR A 143 -11.63 -2.73 2.69
C THR A 143 -11.64 -4.26 2.66
N VAL A 144 -11.66 -4.86 3.84
CA VAL A 144 -11.85 -6.29 4.06
C VAL A 144 -13.34 -6.61 4.26
N ASN A 145 -13.76 -7.85 3.97
CA ASN A 145 -15.17 -8.23 3.97
C ASN A 145 -15.74 -8.52 5.37
N PHE A 146 -14.89 -8.77 6.36
CA PHE A 146 -15.30 -9.06 7.74
C PHE A 146 -14.20 -8.68 8.73
N ALA A 147 -14.61 -8.47 9.99
CA ALA A 147 -13.69 -8.09 11.06
C ALA A 147 -12.73 -9.24 11.42
N ALA A 148 -11.49 -8.89 11.70
CA ALA A 148 -10.45 -9.83 12.09
C ALA A 148 -9.43 -9.18 13.03
N GLU A 149 -8.66 -10.02 13.74
CA GLU A 149 -7.63 -9.57 14.66
C GLU A 149 -6.43 -10.53 14.67
N GLY A 150 -5.25 -9.99 14.91
CA GLY A 150 -4.01 -10.71 15.09
C GLY A 150 -3.63 -11.56 13.88
N LYS A 151 -3.14 -12.77 14.12
CA LYS A 151 -2.67 -13.67 13.05
C LYS A 151 -3.74 -14.04 12.03
N LYS A 152 -5.03 -13.93 12.37
CA LYS A 152 -6.11 -14.15 11.40
C LYS A 152 -6.04 -13.17 10.24
N ILE A 153 -5.61 -11.92 10.47
CA ILE A 153 -5.45 -10.93 9.39
C ILE A 153 -4.40 -11.41 8.38
N PHE A 154 -3.22 -11.84 8.85
CA PHE A 154 -2.19 -12.37 7.95
C PHE A 154 -2.70 -13.59 7.16
N HIS A 155 -3.26 -14.59 7.87
CA HIS A 155 -3.76 -15.79 7.21
C HIS A 155 -4.81 -15.48 6.15
N ASN A 156 -5.72 -14.56 6.44
CA ASN A 156 -6.79 -14.15 5.52
C ASN A 156 -6.25 -13.34 4.32
N LEU A 157 -5.27 -12.45 4.52
CA LEU A 157 -4.65 -11.69 3.43
C LEU A 157 -3.94 -12.59 2.41
N VAL A 158 -3.39 -13.73 2.85
CA VAL A 158 -2.67 -14.67 2.00
C VAL A 158 -3.47 -15.91 1.63
N ALA A 159 -4.70 -16.05 2.12
CA ALA A 159 -5.57 -17.19 1.86
C ALA A 159 -5.90 -17.34 0.38
N GLU A 160 -6.15 -18.57 -0.03
CA GLU A 160 -6.67 -18.88 -1.36
C GLU A 160 -7.68 -20.03 -1.30
N PRO A 161 -8.94 -19.80 -1.74
CA PRO A 161 -9.44 -18.56 -2.28
C PRO A 161 -9.44 -17.43 -1.24
N ASN A 162 -9.23 -16.20 -1.69
CA ASN A 162 -9.29 -15.04 -0.79
C ASN A 162 -10.75 -14.63 -0.56
N THR A 163 -11.26 -14.94 0.62
CA THR A 163 -12.60 -14.53 1.08
C THR A 163 -12.58 -13.26 1.93
N PHE A 164 -11.39 -12.83 2.35
CA PHE A 164 -11.21 -11.65 3.20
C PHE A 164 -11.38 -10.34 2.41
N GLY A 165 -11.31 -10.40 1.08
CA GLY A 165 -11.46 -9.24 0.21
C GLY A 165 -10.13 -8.62 -0.19
N SER A 166 -10.16 -7.35 -0.54
CA SER A 166 -8.97 -6.58 -0.89
C SER A 166 -8.04 -6.40 0.33
N SER A 167 -6.79 -6.08 0.11
CA SER A 167 -5.97 -5.54 1.19
C SER A 167 -6.51 -4.17 1.58
N PHE A 168 -6.35 -3.81 2.84
CA PHE A 168 -6.60 -2.44 3.29
C PHE A 168 -5.49 -1.49 2.78
N SER A 169 -5.73 -0.18 2.87
CA SER A 169 -4.77 0.83 2.42
C SER A 169 -4.00 1.45 3.59
N LEU A 170 -2.80 1.94 3.30
CA LEU A 170 -1.98 2.67 4.28
C LEU A 170 -2.65 3.95 4.77
N ILE A 171 -3.44 4.64 3.94
CA ILE A 171 -4.09 5.91 4.32
C ILE A 171 -5.19 5.73 5.39
N ALA A 172 -5.68 4.51 5.59
CA ALA A 172 -6.61 4.15 6.67
C ALA A 172 -5.95 3.28 7.76
N LEU A 173 -4.64 3.19 7.79
CA LEU A 173 -3.88 2.42 8.77
C LEU A 173 -3.22 3.35 9.79
N THR A 174 -3.39 3.03 11.07
CA THR A 174 -2.66 3.64 12.18
C THR A 174 -1.85 2.57 12.89
N ILE A 175 -0.56 2.83 13.19
CA ILE A 175 0.38 1.86 13.74
C ILE A 175 1.07 2.46 14.96
N ARG A 176 1.28 1.68 16.04
CA ARG A 176 2.21 2.09 17.09
C ARG A 176 3.62 2.22 16.52
N LYS A 177 4.31 3.32 16.80
CA LYS A 177 5.69 3.54 16.35
C LYS A 177 6.62 2.40 16.77
N THR A 178 6.44 1.85 17.98
CA THR A 178 7.20 0.71 18.48
C THR A 178 7.05 -0.55 17.64
N ALA A 179 5.92 -0.72 16.97
CA ALA A 179 5.68 -1.87 16.10
C ALA A 179 6.56 -1.87 14.85
N ILE A 180 6.96 -0.70 14.37
CA ILE A 180 7.81 -0.50 13.19
C ILE A 180 9.18 0.12 13.51
N SER A 181 9.60 0.05 14.77
CA SER A 181 10.95 0.49 15.18
C SER A 181 12.07 -0.40 14.59
N ASN A 182 11.77 -1.68 14.31
CA ASN A 182 12.70 -2.57 13.63
C ASN A 182 12.94 -2.10 12.17
N PRO A 183 14.18 -1.77 11.78
CA PRO A 183 14.52 -1.30 10.44
C PRO A 183 14.24 -2.33 9.33
N THR A 184 14.06 -3.61 9.66
CA THR A 184 13.67 -4.62 8.66
C THR A 184 12.22 -4.46 8.21
N LEU A 185 11.37 -3.79 8.99
CA LEU A 185 9.97 -3.55 8.64
C LEU A 185 9.81 -2.13 8.05
N ARG A 186 10.22 -1.98 6.80
CA ARG A 186 10.14 -0.75 5.99
C ARG A 186 9.48 -1.05 4.66
N LEU A 187 8.94 -0.03 4.00
CA LEU A 187 8.48 -0.15 2.63
C LEU A 187 9.67 -0.41 1.69
N SER A 188 9.47 -1.25 0.68
CA SER A 188 10.54 -1.62 -0.25
C SER A 188 10.70 -0.57 -1.36
N PRO A 189 11.81 0.20 -1.42
CA PRO A 189 12.03 1.16 -2.51
C PRO A 189 12.24 0.51 -3.88
N GLN A 190 12.40 -0.81 -3.92
CA GLN A 190 12.56 -1.59 -5.16
C GLN A 190 11.21 -1.88 -5.83
N LEU A 191 10.11 -1.64 -5.12
CA LEU A 191 8.75 -1.82 -5.63
C LEU A 191 8.16 -0.46 -5.95
N SER A 192 7.94 -0.18 -7.22
CA SER A 192 7.24 1.03 -7.67
C SER A 192 5.72 0.89 -7.62
N ILE A 193 5.20 -0.34 -7.52
CA ILE A 193 3.79 -0.68 -7.37
C ILE A 193 3.68 -1.94 -6.51
N GLY A 194 2.73 -1.92 -5.56
CA GLY A 194 2.48 -3.01 -4.63
C GLY A 194 3.40 -3.01 -3.41
N GLU A 195 4.13 -1.93 -3.19
CA GLU A 195 4.97 -1.71 -2.00
C GLU A 195 4.13 -1.67 -0.72
N ASP A 196 2.93 -1.09 -0.81
CA ASP A 196 1.94 -1.06 0.27
C ASP A 196 1.44 -2.46 0.63
N LYS A 197 1.06 -3.25 -0.37
CA LYS A 197 0.62 -4.63 -0.16
C LYS A 197 1.73 -5.52 0.42
N GLU A 198 2.94 -5.36 -0.07
CA GLU A 198 4.12 -6.08 0.43
C GLU A 198 4.37 -5.75 1.90
N PHE A 199 4.36 -4.47 2.24
CA PHE A 199 4.53 -3.98 3.61
C PHE A 199 3.40 -4.46 4.54
N ILE A 200 2.14 -4.34 4.11
CA ILE A 200 0.95 -4.77 4.86
C ILE A 200 1.01 -6.27 5.19
N ILE A 201 1.41 -7.13 4.24
CA ILE A 201 1.55 -8.58 4.48
C ILE A 201 2.63 -8.87 5.52
N ARG A 202 3.80 -8.21 5.44
CA ARG A 202 4.88 -8.37 6.41
C ARG A 202 4.49 -7.81 7.78
N LEU A 203 3.80 -6.68 7.80
CA LEU A 203 3.28 -6.09 9.03
C LEU A 203 2.29 -7.04 9.73
N ALA A 204 1.30 -7.56 8.99
CA ALA A 204 0.29 -8.47 9.54
C ALA A 204 0.87 -9.81 10.03
N TYR A 205 1.98 -10.27 9.45
CA TYR A 205 2.69 -11.46 9.96
C TYR A 205 3.39 -11.19 11.29
N ASN A 206 4.03 -10.02 11.42
CA ASN A 206 4.91 -9.69 12.54
C ASN A 206 4.20 -9.02 13.71
N LYS A 207 3.01 -8.41 13.47
CA LYS A 207 2.36 -7.50 14.41
C LYS A 207 0.90 -7.85 14.64
N HIS A 208 0.39 -7.44 15.80
CA HIS A 208 -0.99 -7.67 16.19
C HIS A 208 -1.87 -6.53 15.65
N LEU A 209 -2.45 -6.75 14.48
CA LEU A 209 -3.38 -5.81 13.85
C LEU A 209 -4.83 -6.13 14.21
N LYS A 210 -5.70 -5.13 14.13
CA LYS A 210 -7.14 -5.27 14.31
C LYS A 210 -7.90 -4.42 13.30
N THR A 211 -9.03 -4.92 12.81
CA THR A 211 -9.96 -4.12 12.00
C THR A 211 -10.64 -3.06 12.87
N GLY A 212 -10.66 -1.84 12.38
CA GLY A 212 -11.50 -0.76 12.89
C GLY A 212 -12.83 -0.69 12.16
N ILE A 213 -13.21 0.48 11.66
CA ILE A 213 -14.43 0.71 10.89
C ILE A 213 -14.24 0.20 9.45
N ILE A 214 -15.01 -0.82 9.04
CA ILE A 214 -14.90 -1.45 7.73
C ILE A 214 -16.18 -1.37 6.88
N ASP A 215 -17.26 -0.88 7.42
CA ASP A 215 -18.58 -0.71 6.78
C ASP A 215 -18.86 0.74 6.35
N THR A 216 -18.11 1.68 6.89
CA THR A 216 -18.19 3.10 6.59
C THR A 216 -16.79 3.64 6.28
N PRO A 217 -16.61 4.51 5.27
CA PRO A 217 -15.28 5.01 4.94
C PRO A 217 -14.75 5.93 6.04
N VAL A 218 -13.45 5.82 6.33
CA VAL A 218 -12.71 6.71 7.25
C VAL A 218 -11.78 7.66 6.49
N ALA A 219 -11.57 7.41 5.20
CA ALA A 219 -10.82 8.27 4.32
C ALA A 219 -11.33 8.11 2.87
N ASN A 220 -11.06 9.09 2.04
CA ASN A 220 -11.35 9.09 0.61
C ASN A 220 -10.08 9.05 -0.20
N ARG A 221 -10.02 8.12 -1.14
CA ARG A 221 -9.09 8.18 -2.26
C ARG A 221 -9.67 9.08 -3.33
N THR A 222 -8.82 9.88 -3.97
CA THR A 222 -9.23 10.76 -5.05
C THR A 222 -8.86 10.15 -6.41
N ALA A 223 -9.85 9.94 -7.28
CA ALA A 223 -9.63 9.48 -8.64
C ALA A 223 -9.63 10.66 -9.61
N HIS A 224 -8.47 10.90 -10.24
CA HIS A 224 -8.20 11.99 -11.17
C HIS A 224 -7.31 11.52 -12.33
N ASP A 225 -7.13 12.37 -13.34
CA ASP A 225 -6.45 12.05 -14.61
C ASP A 225 -4.94 11.70 -14.44
N TYR A 226 -4.36 12.01 -13.29
CA TYR A 226 -2.93 11.83 -13.03
C TYR A 226 -2.61 10.63 -12.11
N ASN A 227 -3.61 9.84 -11.72
CA ASN A 227 -3.35 8.66 -10.89
C ASN A 227 -2.48 7.64 -11.62
N SER A 228 -1.31 7.33 -11.08
CA SER A 228 -0.32 6.48 -11.73
C SER A 228 -0.77 5.04 -11.94
N ILE A 229 -1.48 4.47 -10.95
CA ILE A 229 -1.87 3.06 -10.96
C ILE A 229 -2.96 2.76 -12.00
N THR A 230 -3.85 3.72 -12.28
CA THR A 230 -4.94 3.55 -13.26
C THR A 230 -4.41 3.48 -14.70
N LYS A 231 -3.25 4.09 -14.97
CA LYS A 231 -2.61 4.10 -16.28
C LYS A 231 -2.02 2.76 -16.72
N ILE A 232 -1.87 1.79 -15.80
CA ILE A 232 -1.33 0.48 -16.14
C ILE A 232 -2.48 -0.47 -16.48
N PRO A 233 -2.61 -0.92 -17.75
CA PRO A 233 -3.69 -1.81 -18.14
C PRO A 233 -3.65 -3.13 -17.36
N ASN A 234 -4.82 -3.63 -16.96
CA ASN A 234 -4.96 -4.94 -16.35
C ASN A 234 -4.48 -6.02 -17.34
N TYR A 235 -3.82 -7.05 -16.80
CA TYR A 235 -3.30 -8.17 -17.58
C TYR A 235 -2.24 -7.80 -18.63
N SER A 236 -1.66 -6.60 -18.58
CA SER A 236 -0.50 -6.24 -19.40
C SER A 236 0.78 -6.92 -18.91
N GLY A 237 1.77 -7.02 -19.79
CA GLY A 237 3.11 -7.53 -19.41
C GLY A 237 3.72 -6.72 -18.27
N ASN A 238 3.48 -5.40 -18.25
CA ASN A 238 3.94 -4.51 -17.18
C ASN A 238 3.23 -4.81 -15.85
N ALA A 239 1.90 -4.97 -15.86
CA ALA A 239 1.15 -5.37 -14.65
C ALA A 239 1.66 -6.70 -14.07
N PHE A 240 1.90 -7.70 -14.92
CA PHE A 240 2.46 -8.99 -14.49
C PHE A 240 3.90 -8.85 -13.98
N ASN A 241 4.70 -7.93 -14.54
CA ASN A 241 6.05 -7.68 -14.04
C ASN A 241 6.04 -7.10 -12.62
N HIS A 242 5.19 -6.09 -12.34
CA HIS A 242 5.01 -5.56 -10.98
C HIS A 242 4.55 -6.66 -10.00
N GLN A 243 3.61 -7.50 -10.43
CA GLN A 243 3.14 -8.62 -9.62
C GLN A 243 4.26 -9.65 -9.35
N ALA A 244 5.11 -9.92 -10.35
CA ALA A 244 6.27 -10.81 -10.18
C ALA A 244 7.28 -10.21 -9.18
N MET A 245 7.53 -8.90 -9.23
CA MET A 245 8.43 -8.23 -8.28
C MET A 245 7.87 -8.28 -6.85
N LEU A 246 6.58 -7.99 -6.66
CA LEU A 246 5.89 -8.11 -5.38
C LEU A 246 6.05 -9.51 -4.77
N TYR A 247 5.68 -10.56 -5.51
CA TYR A 247 5.75 -11.93 -4.98
C TYR A 247 7.17 -12.46 -4.86
N LYS A 248 8.13 -11.95 -5.65
CA LYS A 248 9.56 -12.22 -5.44
C LYS A 248 10.03 -11.65 -4.10
N SER A 249 9.68 -10.40 -3.79
CA SER A 249 10.00 -9.76 -2.52
C SER A 249 9.44 -10.55 -1.34
N LEU A 250 8.14 -10.87 -1.37
CA LEU A 250 7.49 -11.68 -0.34
C LEU A 250 8.10 -13.08 -0.19
N TYR A 251 8.46 -13.73 -1.29
CA TYR A 251 9.11 -15.05 -1.26
C TYR A 251 10.50 -14.99 -0.63
N LEU A 252 11.32 -14.00 -1.00
CA LEU A 252 12.66 -13.82 -0.43
C LEU A 252 12.58 -13.48 1.06
N TRP A 253 11.70 -12.57 1.46
CA TRP A 253 11.45 -12.27 2.86
C TRP A 253 11.01 -13.53 3.64
N ALA A 254 10.01 -14.27 3.13
CA ALA A 254 9.51 -15.47 3.78
C ALA A 254 10.58 -16.58 3.93
N ASN A 255 11.61 -16.61 3.09
CA ASN A 255 12.73 -17.55 3.24
C ASN A 255 13.65 -17.17 4.41
N ASN A 256 13.74 -15.90 4.75
CA ASN A 256 14.58 -15.41 5.84
C ASN A 256 13.86 -15.45 7.21
N GLU A 257 12.52 -15.62 7.20
CA GLU A 257 11.74 -15.70 8.43
C GLU A 257 11.82 -17.11 9.02
N LYS A 258 12.19 -17.18 10.32
CA LYS A 258 12.17 -18.42 11.08
C LYS A 258 10.72 -18.91 11.26
N ASN A 259 10.50 -20.20 11.08
CA ASN A 259 9.18 -20.86 11.27
C ASN A 259 8.05 -20.30 10.39
N PHE A 260 8.38 -19.71 9.24
CA PHE A 260 7.35 -19.22 8.30
C PHE A 260 6.54 -20.38 7.71
N PRO A 261 5.21 -20.28 7.59
CA PRO A 261 4.36 -21.36 7.08
C PRO A 261 4.79 -21.83 5.67
N LEU A 262 5.17 -23.10 5.57
CA LEU A 262 5.72 -23.65 4.33
C LEU A 262 4.75 -23.55 3.15
N GLN A 263 3.44 -23.72 3.41
CA GLN A 263 2.41 -23.60 2.36
C GLN A 263 2.34 -22.18 1.78
N THR A 264 2.40 -21.15 2.64
CA THR A 264 2.41 -19.74 2.22
C THR A 264 3.69 -19.39 1.47
N LYS A 265 4.84 -19.90 1.92
CA LYS A 265 6.12 -19.78 1.20
C LYS A 265 6.05 -20.37 -0.21
N LYS A 266 5.51 -21.59 -0.35
CA LYS A 266 5.26 -22.23 -1.66
C LYS A 266 4.30 -21.40 -2.52
N LEU A 267 3.24 -20.85 -1.92
CA LEU A 267 2.29 -19.99 -2.62
C LEU A 267 2.96 -18.74 -3.20
N PHE A 268 3.75 -18.02 -2.39
CA PHE A 268 4.49 -16.85 -2.88
C PHE A 268 5.43 -17.20 -4.03
N LYS A 269 6.17 -18.32 -3.93
CA LYS A 269 7.02 -18.81 -5.01
C LYS A 269 6.22 -19.08 -6.28
N LEU A 270 5.10 -19.78 -6.19
CA LEU A 270 4.27 -20.12 -7.36
C LEU A 270 3.66 -18.89 -8.00
N LYS A 271 3.17 -17.93 -7.20
CA LYS A 271 2.67 -16.64 -7.71
C LYS A 271 3.77 -15.84 -8.40
N TYR A 272 4.98 -15.80 -7.82
CA TYR A 272 6.14 -15.17 -8.46
C TYR A 272 6.45 -15.78 -9.82
N LEU A 273 6.60 -17.12 -9.88
CA LEU A 273 6.96 -17.82 -11.12
C LEU A 273 5.87 -17.65 -12.19
N SER A 274 4.59 -17.79 -11.80
CA SER A 274 3.45 -17.63 -12.72
C SER A 274 3.38 -16.20 -13.29
N ALA A 275 3.55 -15.17 -12.45
CA ALA A 275 3.54 -13.79 -12.89
C ALA A 275 4.76 -13.46 -13.79
N ARG A 276 5.94 -14.01 -13.46
CA ARG A 276 7.13 -13.86 -14.29
C ARG A 276 6.98 -14.50 -15.67
N ILE A 277 6.33 -15.65 -15.77
CA ILE A 277 5.99 -16.25 -17.07
C ILE A 277 4.99 -15.37 -17.81
N ALA A 278 3.91 -14.95 -17.14
CA ALA A 278 2.86 -14.12 -17.71
C ALA A 278 3.38 -12.77 -18.24
N SER A 279 4.44 -12.22 -17.63
CA SER A 279 5.08 -10.97 -18.08
C SER A 279 5.83 -11.08 -19.42
N LYS A 280 6.01 -12.28 -19.96
CA LYS A 280 6.73 -12.52 -21.23
C LYS A 280 5.75 -12.84 -22.34
N THR A 281 6.21 -12.66 -23.58
CA THR A 281 5.47 -12.95 -24.81
C THR A 281 6.24 -13.92 -25.69
N GLY A 282 5.58 -14.48 -26.70
CA GLY A 282 6.19 -15.36 -27.69
C GLY A 282 6.88 -16.59 -27.09
N ILE A 283 7.89 -17.10 -27.78
CA ILE A 283 8.60 -18.34 -27.43
C ILE A 283 9.23 -18.29 -26.03
N LYS A 284 9.71 -17.11 -25.60
CA LYS A 284 10.30 -16.92 -24.26
C LYS A 284 9.35 -17.28 -23.13
N LYS A 285 8.05 -17.03 -23.30
CA LYS A 285 7.01 -17.40 -22.33
C LYS A 285 6.94 -18.90 -22.15
N TYR A 286 6.90 -19.66 -23.24
CA TYR A 286 6.81 -21.11 -23.22
C TYR A 286 8.10 -21.77 -22.73
N MET A 287 9.27 -21.24 -23.11
CA MET A 287 10.56 -21.71 -22.57
C MET A 287 10.66 -21.56 -21.05
N LEU A 288 10.26 -20.40 -20.53
CA LEU A 288 10.22 -20.17 -19.07
C LEU A 288 9.19 -21.07 -18.38
N PHE A 289 8.03 -21.27 -18.99
CA PHE A 289 7.02 -22.19 -18.46
C PHE A 289 7.56 -23.61 -18.35
N ALA A 290 8.17 -24.13 -19.42
CA ALA A 290 8.78 -25.47 -19.43
C ALA A 290 9.89 -25.58 -18.37
N GLY A 291 10.85 -24.64 -18.37
CA GLY A 291 11.98 -24.70 -17.43
C GLY A 291 11.55 -24.60 -15.97
N TYR A 292 10.61 -23.70 -15.66
CA TYR A 292 10.11 -23.59 -14.27
C TYR A 292 9.24 -24.77 -13.85
N THR A 293 8.53 -25.41 -14.78
CA THR A 293 7.70 -26.58 -14.51
C THR A 293 8.55 -27.81 -14.16
N LEU A 294 9.70 -27.98 -14.80
CA LEU A 294 10.66 -29.05 -14.45
C LEU A 294 11.10 -28.94 -12.96
N ILE A 295 11.32 -27.73 -12.47
CA ILE A 295 11.76 -27.51 -11.08
C ILE A 295 10.55 -27.46 -10.10
N ASN A 296 9.38 -27.03 -10.57
CA ASN A 296 8.17 -26.86 -9.77
C ASN A 296 6.94 -27.44 -10.51
N PRO A 297 6.74 -28.77 -10.48
CA PRO A 297 5.63 -29.41 -11.21
C PRO A 297 4.24 -28.90 -10.82
N THR A 298 4.09 -28.28 -9.65
CA THR A 298 2.85 -27.66 -9.20
C THR A 298 2.35 -26.56 -10.15
N LEU A 299 3.22 -25.97 -10.99
CA LEU A 299 2.83 -25.02 -12.04
C LEU A 299 1.91 -25.63 -13.10
N LEU A 300 1.88 -26.95 -13.25
CA LEU A 300 0.94 -27.67 -14.14
C LEU A 300 -0.50 -27.66 -13.65
N LYS A 301 -0.74 -27.41 -12.35
CA LYS A 301 -2.11 -27.29 -11.84
C LYS A 301 -2.85 -26.22 -12.63
N THR A 302 -4.09 -26.49 -13.01
CA THR A 302 -4.92 -25.66 -13.92
C THR A 302 -4.88 -24.18 -13.58
N ARG A 303 -4.98 -23.83 -12.30
CA ARG A 303 -4.96 -22.45 -11.81
C ARG A 303 -3.67 -21.70 -12.18
N TYR A 304 -2.50 -22.27 -11.89
CA TYR A 304 -1.20 -21.61 -12.16
C TYR A 304 -0.88 -21.62 -13.64
N ARG A 305 -1.17 -22.74 -14.32
CA ARG A 305 -1.00 -22.88 -15.77
C ARG A 305 -1.83 -21.88 -16.54
N TYR A 306 -3.12 -21.76 -16.19
CA TYR A 306 -4.02 -20.79 -16.82
C TYR A 306 -3.50 -19.35 -16.66
N PHE A 307 -3.12 -18.97 -15.44
CA PHE A 307 -2.59 -17.63 -15.18
C PHE A 307 -1.28 -17.37 -15.93
N ALA A 308 -0.33 -18.31 -15.88
CA ALA A 308 0.97 -18.19 -16.53
C ALA A 308 0.87 -18.08 -18.05
N LEU A 309 -0.04 -18.84 -18.67
CA LEU A 309 -0.20 -18.93 -20.12
C LEU A 309 -1.30 -18.00 -20.67
N LYS A 310 -2.01 -17.28 -19.81
CA LYS A 310 -3.03 -16.31 -20.25
C LYS A 310 -2.42 -15.35 -21.27
N HIS A 311 -3.07 -15.22 -22.42
CA HIS A 311 -2.65 -14.25 -23.42
C HIS A 311 -2.92 -12.83 -22.94
N ASN A 312 -1.92 -11.96 -23.09
CA ASN A 312 -2.12 -10.53 -22.89
C ASN A 312 -3.02 -10.04 -24.03
N LYS A 313 -4.27 -9.72 -23.72
CA LYS A 313 -5.25 -9.26 -24.73
C LYS A 313 -5.01 -7.84 -25.23
N HIS A 314 -3.93 -7.18 -24.80
CA HIS A 314 -3.58 -5.83 -25.23
C HIS A 314 -2.06 -5.78 -25.47
N LEU A 315 -1.68 -5.97 -26.70
CA LEU A 315 -0.54 -5.36 -27.36
C LEU A 315 -1.07 -4.17 -28.15
#